data_cdf2d082ee29f1fd09997f784d5d1cfa
#
_entry.id   cdf2d082ee29f1fd09997f784d5d1cfa
#
_cell.length_a   1.000
_cell.length_b   1.000
_cell.length_c   1.000
_cell.angle_alpha   90.00
_cell.angle_beta   90.00
_cell.angle_gamma   90.00
#
_symmetry.space_group_name_H-M   'P 1'
#
loop_
_entity.id
_entity.type
_entity.pdbx_description
1 polymer ?
#
loop_
_entity_poly.entity_id
_entity_poly.type
_entity_poly.pdbx_seq_one_letter_code
_entity_poly.pdbx_strand_id
1 'polypeptide(L)'
;IDSAPPDDKCLTALGEGLAQLHLLARDQYGWRRDNFIGLAPQPNTLTDSWGRFFLEQRLKYQVSRISDAGVRARFERTLEACGASLANWLDRHCEHPSLLHGDLWNGNVMFDRNGPWLIDPAVYQGDREADLAMTEMFGGFGAAFYRAYDRVYPRTEIYATKREIYNLYHYLNHYNLFGGGYLGGCERGLSALAALPAS
;
A
#
# COMPACT_ATOMS: atom_id res chain seq x y z
N ILE A 1 -1.69 -20.94 -16.95
CA ILE A 1 -1.71 -21.35 -15.53
C ILE A 1 -3.05 -22.02 -15.28
N ASP A 2 -3.05 -23.32 -14.96
CA ASP A 2 -4.25 -24.04 -14.54
C ASP A 2 -4.57 -23.61 -13.10
N SER A 3 -5.44 -22.61 -12.96
CA SER A 3 -5.82 -22.02 -11.66
C SER A 3 -6.57 -23.03 -10.81
N ALA A 4 -6.14 -23.22 -9.55
CA ALA A 4 -6.84 -23.98 -8.53
C ALA A 4 -7.18 -23.07 -7.33
N PRO A 5 -8.26 -23.34 -6.57
CA PRO A 5 -8.49 -22.66 -5.31
C PRO A 5 -7.29 -22.85 -4.37
N PRO A 6 -6.82 -21.78 -3.68
CA PRO A 6 -5.72 -21.92 -2.76
C PRO A 6 -6.11 -22.74 -1.53
N ASP A 7 -5.24 -23.66 -1.14
CA ASP A 7 -5.26 -24.32 0.15
C ASP A 7 -4.36 -23.59 1.16
N ASP A 8 -4.37 -24.01 2.41
CA ASP A 8 -3.53 -23.42 3.47
C ASP A 8 -2.03 -23.55 3.16
N LYS A 9 -1.60 -24.56 2.42
CA LYS A 9 -0.21 -24.77 2.00
C LYS A 9 0.21 -23.72 0.98
N CYS A 10 -0.64 -23.44 -0.01
CA CYS A 10 -0.42 -22.42 -1.02
C CYS A 10 -0.38 -21.01 -0.38
N LEU A 11 -1.31 -20.73 0.55
CA LEU A 11 -1.35 -19.47 1.28
C LEU A 11 -0.13 -19.30 2.21
N THR A 12 0.34 -20.37 2.84
CA THR A 12 1.58 -20.37 3.63
C THR A 12 2.78 -20.03 2.73
N ALA A 13 2.90 -20.68 1.58
CA ALA A 13 3.99 -20.43 0.63
C ALA A 13 3.97 -18.98 0.12
N LEU A 14 2.78 -18.42 -0.14
CA LEU A 14 2.63 -17.01 -0.51
C LEU A 14 3.12 -16.08 0.60
N GLY A 15 2.72 -16.31 1.84
CA GLY A 15 3.11 -15.48 2.99
C GLY A 15 4.62 -15.52 3.25
N GLU A 16 5.22 -16.70 3.24
CA GLU A 16 6.67 -16.87 3.41
C GLU A 16 7.46 -16.22 2.27
N GLY A 17 7.03 -16.46 1.01
CA GLY A 17 7.67 -15.88 -0.17
C GLY A 17 7.62 -14.35 -0.20
N LEU A 18 6.47 -13.76 0.14
CA LEU A 18 6.31 -12.31 0.24
C LEU A 18 7.21 -11.73 1.35
N ALA A 19 7.25 -12.37 2.52
CA ALA A 19 8.11 -11.94 3.61
C ALA A 19 9.60 -11.97 3.23
N GLN A 20 10.05 -13.01 2.54
CA GLN A 20 11.41 -13.09 2.01
C GLN A 20 11.72 -12.00 0.98
N LEU A 21 10.76 -11.68 0.10
CA LEU A 21 10.89 -10.57 -0.85
C LEU A 21 11.06 -9.23 -0.11
N HIS A 22 10.26 -9.00 0.92
CA HIS A 22 10.28 -7.78 1.71
C HIS A 22 11.53 -7.60 2.59
N LEU A 23 12.21 -8.68 2.96
CA LEU A 23 13.50 -8.64 3.68
C LEU A 23 14.66 -8.15 2.81
N LEU A 24 14.50 -8.13 1.49
CA LEU A 24 15.53 -7.63 0.57
C LEU A 24 15.56 -6.09 0.60
N ALA A 25 16.37 -5.54 1.50
CA ALA A 25 16.55 -4.09 1.61
C ALA A 25 17.04 -3.46 0.28
N ARG A 26 16.56 -2.25 0.01
CA ARG A 26 16.92 -1.43 -1.14
C ARG A 26 17.53 -0.11 -0.65
N ASP A 27 18.12 0.66 -1.57
CA ASP A 27 18.84 1.89 -1.19
C ASP A 27 17.91 3.11 -1.09
N GLN A 28 16.86 3.15 -1.92
CA GLN A 28 15.96 4.30 -2.03
C GLN A 28 14.50 3.88 -2.16
N TYR A 29 13.58 4.78 -1.84
CA TYR A 29 12.15 4.65 -2.07
C TYR A 29 11.77 5.11 -3.48
N GLY A 30 10.67 4.55 -4.03
CA GLY A 30 10.23 4.85 -5.38
C GLY A 30 10.67 3.80 -6.41
N TRP A 31 10.79 4.20 -7.67
CA TRP A 31 11.23 3.31 -8.74
C TRP A 31 11.97 4.10 -9.81
N ARG A 32 12.85 3.44 -10.55
CA ARG A 32 13.68 4.07 -11.59
C ARG A 32 12.90 4.73 -12.75
N ARG A 33 11.60 4.50 -12.85
CA ARG A 33 10.68 5.11 -13.82
C ARG A 33 9.24 5.04 -13.33
N ASP A 34 8.40 5.95 -13.80
CA ASP A 34 6.97 5.91 -13.57
C ASP A 34 6.35 4.67 -14.20
N ASN A 35 5.26 4.18 -13.64
CA ASN A 35 4.50 3.05 -14.14
C ASN A 35 2.99 3.28 -13.94
N PHE A 36 2.22 2.22 -13.74
CA PHE A 36 0.77 2.28 -13.61
C PHE A 36 0.29 1.43 -12.44
N ILE A 37 -0.84 1.85 -11.83
CA ILE A 37 -1.69 1.03 -10.96
C ILE A 37 -3.06 0.91 -11.63
N GLY A 38 -3.37 -0.27 -12.15
CA GLY A 38 -4.48 -0.44 -13.09
C GLY A 38 -4.32 0.52 -14.29
N LEU A 39 -5.31 1.38 -14.53
CA LEU A 39 -5.28 2.38 -15.61
C LEU A 39 -4.69 3.74 -15.19
N ALA A 40 -4.39 3.92 -13.92
CA ALA A 40 -3.90 5.20 -13.40
C ALA A 40 -2.38 5.29 -13.49
N PRO A 41 -1.81 6.40 -14.00
CA PRO A 41 -0.37 6.66 -13.91
C PRO A 41 0.09 6.72 -12.45
N GLN A 42 1.25 6.14 -12.17
CA GLN A 42 1.87 6.07 -10.86
C GLN A 42 3.27 6.67 -10.90
N PRO A 43 3.47 7.92 -10.41
CA PRO A 43 4.78 8.55 -10.35
C PRO A 43 5.67 7.87 -9.30
N ASN A 44 6.97 7.78 -9.58
CA ASN A 44 7.90 6.97 -8.79
C ASN A 44 9.28 7.61 -8.60
N THR A 45 9.39 8.94 -8.62
CA THR A 45 10.68 9.63 -8.47
C THR A 45 11.41 9.13 -7.21
N LEU A 46 12.65 8.71 -7.36
CA LEU A 46 13.48 8.18 -6.27
C LEU A 46 13.72 9.23 -5.18
N THR A 47 13.72 8.79 -3.92
CA THR A 47 13.96 9.62 -2.74
C THR A 47 14.48 8.79 -1.58
N ASP A 48 15.16 9.43 -0.63
CA ASP A 48 15.70 8.81 0.59
C ASP A 48 14.70 8.86 1.77
N SER A 49 13.50 9.48 1.59
CA SER A 49 12.45 9.58 2.60
C SER A 49 11.19 8.86 2.15
N TRP A 50 10.77 7.85 2.91
CA TRP A 50 9.51 7.15 2.68
C TRP A 50 8.31 8.07 2.86
N GLY A 51 8.30 8.83 3.94
CA GLY A 51 7.19 9.72 4.25
C GLY A 51 6.99 10.78 3.18
N ARG A 52 8.08 11.39 2.68
CA ARG A 52 8.01 12.33 1.56
C ARG A 52 7.51 11.65 0.28
N PHE A 53 8.03 10.47 -0.04
CA PHE A 53 7.58 9.72 -1.21
C PHE A 53 6.06 9.45 -1.14
N PHE A 54 5.59 8.89 -0.02
CA PHE A 54 4.20 8.53 0.15
C PHE A 54 3.27 9.75 0.12
N LEU A 55 3.65 10.84 0.81
CA LEU A 55 2.90 12.08 0.81
C LEU A 55 2.78 12.68 -0.60
N GLU A 56 3.90 12.87 -1.29
CA GLU A 56 3.92 13.63 -2.54
C GLU A 56 3.46 12.77 -3.74
N GLN A 57 3.98 11.56 -3.86
CA GLN A 57 3.79 10.73 -5.06
C GLN A 57 2.65 9.71 -4.92
N ARG A 58 2.07 9.58 -3.73
CA ARG A 58 0.89 8.74 -3.52
C ARG A 58 -0.31 9.60 -3.16
N LEU A 59 -0.30 10.26 -2.00
CA LEU A 59 -1.49 10.95 -1.50
C LEU A 59 -1.80 12.25 -2.27
N LYS A 60 -0.87 13.21 -2.32
CA LYS A 60 -1.09 14.48 -3.02
C LYS A 60 -1.34 14.28 -4.51
N TYR A 61 -0.61 13.37 -5.14
CA TYR A 61 -0.85 13.03 -6.54
C TYR A 61 -2.28 12.53 -6.76
N GLN A 62 -2.76 11.58 -5.98
CA GLN A 62 -4.13 11.08 -6.13
C GLN A 62 -5.18 12.15 -5.79
N VAL A 63 -4.96 12.96 -4.76
CA VAL A 63 -5.88 14.06 -4.41
C VAL A 63 -5.97 15.08 -5.54
N SER A 64 -4.86 15.44 -6.19
CA SER A 64 -4.86 16.38 -7.32
C SER A 64 -5.68 15.89 -8.53
N ARG A 65 -5.92 14.58 -8.61
CA ARG A 65 -6.69 13.96 -9.70
C ARG A 65 -8.20 13.89 -9.43
N ILE A 66 -8.64 14.25 -8.25
CA ILE A 66 -10.06 14.24 -7.89
C ILE A 66 -10.80 15.29 -8.73
N SER A 67 -11.82 14.84 -9.46
CA SER A 67 -12.63 15.71 -10.34
C SER A 67 -13.56 16.64 -9.57
N ASP A 68 -14.13 16.18 -8.43
CA ASP A 68 -14.96 16.99 -7.55
C ASP A 68 -14.10 18.06 -6.84
N ALA A 69 -14.29 19.32 -7.20
CA ALA A 69 -13.50 20.43 -6.67
C ALA A 69 -13.69 20.64 -5.15
N GLY A 70 -14.89 20.35 -4.62
CA GLY A 70 -15.18 20.48 -3.19
C GLY A 70 -14.48 19.41 -2.36
N VAL A 71 -14.54 18.15 -2.82
CA VAL A 71 -13.84 17.02 -2.20
C VAL A 71 -12.33 17.24 -2.29
N ARG A 72 -11.82 17.59 -3.47
CA ARG A 72 -10.40 17.87 -3.67
C ARG A 72 -9.87 18.95 -2.72
N ALA A 73 -10.51 20.12 -2.68
CA ALA A 73 -10.08 21.22 -1.81
C ALA A 73 -10.12 20.85 -0.32
N ARG A 74 -11.07 20.02 0.11
CA ARG A 74 -11.13 19.53 1.49
C ARG A 74 -9.96 18.61 1.80
N PHE A 75 -9.62 17.68 0.91
CA PHE A 75 -8.54 16.72 1.09
C PHE A 75 -7.16 17.40 1.00
N GLU A 76 -6.99 18.35 0.09
CA GLU A 76 -5.79 19.19 0.00
C GLU A 76 -5.52 19.92 1.33
N ARG A 77 -6.51 20.59 1.91
CA ARG A 77 -6.35 21.24 3.22
C ARG A 77 -5.93 20.27 4.33
N THR A 78 -6.48 19.07 4.35
CA THR A 78 -6.06 18.05 5.33
C THR A 78 -4.61 17.65 5.14
N LEU A 79 -4.18 17.39 3.90
CA LEU A 79 -2.78 17.03 3.60
C LEU A 79 -1.81 18.21 3.84
N GLU A 80 -2.23 19.44 3.63
CA GLU A 80 -1.45 20.64 3.99
C GLU A 80 -1.26 20.75 5.50
N ALA A 81 -2.31 20.52 6.28
CA ALA A 81 -2.26 20.62 7.74
C ALA A 81 -1.44 19.51 8.41
N CYS A 82 -1.51 18.27 7.90
CA CYS A 82 -0.94 17.09 8.57
C CYS A 82 0.26 16.49 7.82
N GLY A 83 0.56 16.89 6.59
CA GLY A 83 1.50 16.21 5.71
C GLY A 83 2.92 16.12 6.27
N ALA A 84 3.42 17.17 6.90
CA ALA A 84 4.75 17.17 7.52
C ALA A 84 4.82 16.17 8.70
N SER A 85 3.81 16.14 9.56
CA SER A 85 3.72 15.18 10.68
C SER A 85 3.61 13.75 10.16
N LEU A 86 2.80 13.51 9.11
CA LEU A 86 2.72 12.22 8.45
C LEU A 86 4.07 11.78 7.90
N ALA A 87 4.76 12.63 7.14
CA ALA A 87 6.04 12.27 6.55
C ALA A 87 7.07 11.89 7.62
N ASN A 88 7.20 12.71 8.65
CA ASN A 88 8.10 12.43 9.77
C ASN A 88 7.70 11.13 10.53
N TRP A 89 6.41 10.89 10.68
CA TRP A 89 5.93 9.68 11.35
C TRP A 89 6.25 8.43 10.53
N LEU A 90 6.00 8.45 9.23
CA LEU A 90 6.30 7.34 8.34
C LEU A 90 7.81 7.06 8.25
N ASP A 91 8.65 8.10 8.17
CA ASP A 91 10.13 7.94 8.13
C ASP A 91 10.67 7.29 9.41
N ARG A 92 10.09 7.62 10.57
CA ARG A 92 10.49 7.00 11.85
C ARG A 92 10.07 5.54 12.01
N HIS A 93 9.06 5.11 11.28
CA HIS A 93 8.45 3.80 11.44
C HIS A 93 8.62 2.87 10.23
N CYS A 94 9.33 3.30 9.19
CA CYS A 94 9.74 2.44 8.10
C CYS A 94 11.14 1.89 8.37
N GLU A 95 11.29 0.58 8.30
CA GLU A 95 12.57 -0.09 8.62
C GLU A 95 13.60 0.10 7.50
N HIS A 96 13.20 -0.13 6.27
CA HIS A 96 14.00 0.07 5.05
C HIS A 96 13.10 0.02 3.81
N PRO A 97 13.57 0.53 2.66
CA PRO A 97 12.85 0.34 1.40
C PRO A 97 12.81 -1.14 1.02
N SER A 98 11.61 -1.71 0.90
CA SER A 98 11.36 -3.07 0.41
C SER A 98 10.78 -3.03 -0.99
N LEU A 99 11.08 -4.05 -1.81
CA LEU A 99 10.41 -4.20 -3.11
C LEU A 99 8.96 -4.62 -2.89
N LEU A 100 8.01 -3.81 -3.35
CA LEU A 100 6.59 -4.05 -3.22
C LEU A 100 5.97 -4.53 -4.53
N HIS A 101 4.93 -5.34 -4.42
CA HIS A 101 4.01 -5.60 -5.51
C HIS A 101 3.22 -4.32 -5.88
N GLY A 102 2.82 -3.54 -4.87
CA GLY A 102 2.18 -2.23 -5.00
C GLY A 102 0.69 -2.26 -5.28
N ASP A 103 0.11 -3.42 -5.63
CA ASP A 103 -1.34 -3.64 -5.81
C ASP A 103 -1.71 -5.08 -5.43
N LEU A 104 -1.34 -5.50 -4.21
CA LEU A 104 -1.46 -6.89 -3.77
C LEU A 104 -2.82 -7.19 -3.14
N TRP A 105 -3.73 -7.75 -3.92
CA TRP A 105 -5.03 -8.25 -3.49
C TRP A 105 -5.35 -9.61 -4.14
N ASN A 106 -6.42 -10.27 -3.73
CA ASN A 106 -6.77 -11.62 -4.21
C ASN A 106 -6.83 -11.75 -5.74
N GLY A 107 -7.23 -10.69 -6.46
CA GLY A 107 -7.31 -10.72 -7.92
C GLY A 107 -5.96 -10.70 -8.62
N ASN A 108 -4.89 -10.31 -7.92
CA ASN A 108 -3.54 -10.24 -8.46
C ASN A 108 -2.65 -11.41 -7.99
N VAL A 109 -3.27 -12.49 -7.51
CA VAL A 109 -2.58 -13.73 -7.14
C VAL A 109 -3.26 -14.91 -7.82
N MET A 110 -2.48 -15.75 -8.48
CA MET A 110 -2.92 -17.02 -9.06
C MET A 110 -2.20 -18.17 -8.37
N PHE A 111 -2.86 -19.33 -8.31
CA PHE A 111 -2.28 -20.53 -7.71
C PHE A 111 -2.34 -21.68 -8.72
N ASP A 112 -1.25 -22.42 -8.83
CA ASP A 112 -1.18 -23.66 -9.57
C ASP A 112 -0.38 -24.71 -8.79
N ARG A 113 -0.12 -25.88 -9.42
CA ARG A 113 0.67 -26.96 -8.81
C ARG A 113 2.10 -26.61 -8.42
N ASN A 114 2.64 -25.48 -8.95
CA ASN A 114 4.00 -25.03 -8.67
C ASN A 114 4.01 -23.98 -7.53
N GLY A 115 2.84 -23.47 -7.11
CA GLY A 115 2.69 -22.51 -6.03
C GLY A 115 1.97 -21.21 -6.40
N PRO A 116 2.14 -20.15 -5.61
CA PRO A 116 1.55 -18.84 -5.86
C PRO A 116 2.32 -18.08 -6.96
N TRP A 117 1.58 -17.33 -7.76
CA TRP A 117 2.06 -16.42 -8.80
C TRP A 117 1.50 -15.03 -8.56
N LEU A 118 2.36 -14.03 -8.48
CA LEU A 118 1.98 -12.63 -8.42
C LEU A 118 1.87 -12.08 -9.84
N ILE A 119 0.77 -11.41 -10.15
CA ILE A 119 0.47 -10.85 -11.47
C ILE A 119 0.07 -9.38 -11.36
N ASP A 120 0.15 -8.63 -12.45
CA ASP A 120 -0.25 -7.21 -12.57
C ASP A 120 0.34 -6.29 -11.47
N PRO A 121 1.66 -6.28 -11.24
CA PRO A 121 2.25 -5.48 -10.19
C PRO A 121 2.29 -3.98 -10.56
N ALA A 122 2.04 -3.13 -9.59
CA ALA A 122 2.30 -1.69 -9.61
C ALA A 122 3.61 -1.37 -8.85
N VAL A 123 4.72 -1.96 -9.28
CA VAL A 123 5.97 -2.09 -8.54
C VAL A 123 6.59 -0.75 -8.14
N TYR A 124 7.06 -0.66 -6.91
CA TYR A 124 7.95 0.39 -6.38
C TYR A 124 8.64 -0.09 -5.11
N GLN A 125 9.58 0.70 -4.59
CA GLN A 125 10.26 0.44 -3.31
C GLN A 125 9.61 1.31 -2.23
N GLY A 126 9.16 0.68 -1.14
CA GLY A 126 8.41 1.34 -0.07
C GLY A 126 8.43 0.57 1.24
N ASP A 127 7.61 1.00 2.20
CA ASP A 127 7.37 0.23 3.42
C ASP A 127 6.60 -1.05 3.09
N ARG A 128 7.15 -2.21 3.47
CA ARG A 128 6.56 -3.54 3.27
C ARG A 128 5.11 -3.66 3.73
N GLU A 129 4.75 -2.93 4.78
CA GLU A 129 3.40 -2.98 5.33
C GLU A 129 2.36 -2.29 4.44
N ALA A 130 2.78 -1.55 3.39
CA ALA A 130 1.86 -1.04 2.37
C ALA A 130 1.26 -2.18 1.52
N ASP A 131 2.05 -3.20 1.15
CA ASP A 131 1.51 -4.39 0.48
C ASP A 131 0.57 -5.17 1.41
N LEU A 132 0.96 -5.36 2.68
CA LEU A 132 0.10 -6.06 3.65
C LEU A 132 -1.23 -5.33 3.87
N ALA A 133 -1.22 -4.01 3.95
CA ALA A 133 -2.42 -3.20 4.05
C ALA A 133 -3.39 -3.44 2.89
N MET A 134 -2.85 -3.48 1.66
CA MET A 134 -3.66 -3.74 0.47
C MET A 134 -4.26 -5.14 0.48
N THR A 135 -3.56 -6.16 0.98
CA THR A 135 -4.13 -7.52 1.06
C THR A 135 -5.43 -7.56 1.84
N GLU A 136 -5.61 -6.72 2.86
CA GLU A 136 -6.79 -6.71 3.73
C GLU A 136 -7.97 -5.89 3.18
N MET A 137 -7.74 -5.04 2.17
CA MET A 137 -8.75 -4.11 1.67
C MET A 137 -9.97 -4.80 1.05
N PHE A 138 -9.76 -5.96 0.40
CA PHE A 138 -10.78 -6.74 -0.31
C PHE A 138 -10.95 -8.16 0.25
N GLY A 139 -10.94 -8.32 1.57
CA GLY A 139 -11.27 -9.58 2.25
C GLY A 139 -10.07 -10.42 2.68
N GLY A 140 -8.86 -10.03 2.34
CA GLY A 140 -7.63 -10.70 2.79
C GLY A 140 -7.35 -12.05 2.13
N PHE A 141 -6.20 -12.65 2.48
CA PHE A 141 -5.78 -13.97 2.01
C PHE A 141 -6.05 -15.11 3.03
N GLY A 142 -6.61 -14.77 4.20
CA GLY A 142 -6.87 -15.75 5.25
C GLY A 142 -5.70 -15.95 6.22
N ALA A 143 -6.01 -16.60 7.35
CA ALA A 143 -5.11 -16.68 8.50
C ALA A 143 -3.78 -17.42 8.22
N ALA A 144 -3.78 -18.39 7.30
CA ALA A 144 -2.56 -19.15 6.94
C ALA A 144 -1.48 -18.23 6.34
N PHE A 145 -1.87 -17.32 5.45
CA PHE A 145 -0.99 -16.33 4.85
C PHE A 145 -0.36 -15.41 5.91
N TYR A 146 -1.18 -14.76 6.74
CA TYR A 146 -0.67 -13.79 7.73
C TYR A 146 0.21 -14.46 8.79
N ARG A 147 -0.16 -15.65 9.28
CA ARG A 147 0.70 -16.40 10.22
C ARG A 147 2.04 -16.79 9.60
N ALA A 148 2.05 -17.15 8.33
CA ALA A 148 3.27 -17.52 7.61
C ALA A 148 4.17 -16.31 7.39
N TYR A 149 3.59 -15.18 6.97
CA TYR A 149 4.31 -13.92 6.84
C TYR A 149 4.92 -13.48 8.19
N ASP A 150 4.11 -13.39 9.25
CA ASP A 150 4.54 -12.92 10.57
C ASP A 150 5.59 -13.83 11.23
N ARG A 151 5.65 -15.11 10.88
CA ARG A 151 6.69 -16.03 11.35
C ARG A 151 8.07 -15.69 10.77
N VAL A 152 8.13 -15.17 9.55
CA VAL A 152 9.37 -14.80 8.85
C VAL A 152 9.72 -13.33 9.11
N TYR A 153 8.75 -12.46 9.00
CA TYR A 153 8.92 -11.01 9.16
C TYR A 153 7.69 -10.40 9.86
N PRO A 154 7.66 -10.38 11.20
CA PRO A 154 6.50 -9.94 11.96
C PRO A 154 6.05 -8.52 11.59
N ARG A 155 4.75 -8.30 11.51
CA ARG A 155 4.19 -6.94 11.39
C ARG A 155 4.54 -6.12 12.63
N THR A 156 4.68 -4.81 12.45
CA THR A 156 4.98 -3.88 13.55
C THR A 156 3.77 -3.75 14.49
N GLU A 157 4.00 -3.36 15.75
CA GLU A 157 2.92 -3.11 16.72
C GLU A 157 1.96 -2.00 16.28
N ILE A 158 2.42 -1.10 15.42
CA ILE A 158 1.64 0.02 14.88
C ILE A 158 0.99 -0.29 13.51
N TYR A 159 1.07 -1.55 13.06
CA TYR A 159 0.54 -1.96 11.77
C TYR A 159 -0.91 -1.55 11.54
N ALA A 160 -1.77 -1.61 12.57
CA ALA A 160 -3.17 -1.22 12.45
C ALA A 160 -3.33 0.25 12.00
N THR A 161 -2.48 1.15 12.51
CA THR A 161 -2.46 2.56 12.09
C THR A 161 -1.89 2.72 10.68
N LYS A 162 -0.79 2.05 10.38
CA LYS A 162 -0.19 2.04 9.04
C LYS A 162 -1.17 1.54 7.98
N ARG A 163 -1.93 0.49 8.27
CA ARG A 163 -2.92 -0.08 7.36
C ARG A 163 -3.95 0.97 6.91
N GLU A 164 -4.51 1.75 7.83
CA GLU A 164 -5.48 2.80 7.48
C GLU A 164 -4.85 3.88 6.60
N ILE A 165 -3.61 4.27 6.91
CA ILE A 165 -2.85 5.28 6.15
C ILE A 165 -2.48 4.76 4.75
N TYR A 166 -1.96 3.54 4.65
CA TYR A 166 -1.54 3.00 3.35
C TYR A 166 -2.72 2.70 2.43
N ASN A 167 -3.81 2.18 2.98
CA ASN A 167 -5.03 1.93 2.21
C ASN A 167 -5.70 3.23 1.72
N LEU A 168 -5.42 4.39 2.33
CA LEU A 168 -5.88 5.68 1.79
C LEU A 168 -5.44 5.89 0.34
N TYR A 169 -4.20 5.53 -0.02
CA TYR A 169 -3.73 5.59 -1.41
C TYR A 169 -4.63 4.80 -2.36
N HIS A 170 -4.96 3.57 -2.00
CA HIS A 170 -5.80 2.71 -2.83
C HIS A 170 -7.25 3.21 -2.87
N TYR A 171 -7.81 3.70 -1.75
CA TYR A 171 -9.14 4.32 -1.73
C TYR A 171 -9.21 5.55 -2.63
N LEU A 172 -8.20 6.42 -2.61
CA LEU A 172 -8.12 7.59 -3.49
C LEU A 172 -8.02 7.19 -4.97
N ASN A 173 -7.19 6.20 -5.29
CA ASN A 173 -7.08 5.67 -6.65
C ASN A 173 -8.42 5.09 -7.13
N HIS A 174 -9.09 4.28 -6.32
CA HIS A 174 -10.40 3.72 -6.64
C HIS A 174 -11.49 4.79 -6.75
N TYR A 175 -11.45 5.80 -5.89
CA TYR A 175 -12.37 6.95 -5.99
C TYR A 175 -12.20 7.68 -7.32
N ASN A 176 -10.99 7.92 -7.76
CA ASN A 176 -10.69 8.56 -9.05
C ASN A 176 -11.14 7.72 -10.24
N LEU A 177 -11.04 6.39 -10.17
CA LEU A 177 -11.38 5.49 -11.28
C LEU A 177 -12.87 5.08 -11.31
N PHE A 178 -13.49 4.87 -10.13
CA PHE A 178 -14.79 4.21 -10.00
C PHE A 178 -15.84 5.05 -9.26
N GLY A 179 -15.46 6.20 -8.70
CA GLY A 179 -16.40 7.18 -8.13
C GLY A 179 -16.77 6.96 -6.66
N GLY A 180 -17.93 7.53 -6.28
CA GLY A 180 -18.32 7.84 -4.91
C GLY A 180 -18.40 6.67 -3.91
N GLY A 181 -18.51 5.43 -4.36
CA GLY A 181 -18.52 4.27 -3.46
C GLY A 181 -17.28 4.13 -2.57
N TYR A 182 -16.17 4.75 -2.97
CA TYR A 182 -14.89 4.73 -2.24
C TYR A 182 -14.64 5.96 -1.35
N LEU A 183 -15.51 6.99 -1.42
CA LEU A 183 -15.34 8.23 -0.67
C LEU A 183 -15.24 8.01 0.85
N GLY A 184 -16.09 7.15 1.41
CA GLY A 184 -16.04 6.82 2.84
C GLY A 184 -14.70 6.19 3.27
N GLY A 185 -14.05 5.41 2.40
CA GLY A 185 -12.69 4.89 2.63
C GLY A 185 -11.65 6.00 2.65
N CYS A 186 -11.74 6.96 1.71
CA CYS A 186 -10.86 8.13 1.69
C CYS A 186 -10.99 8.96 2.98
N GLU A 187 -12.22 9.20 3.43
CA GLU A 187 -12.50 9.98 4.65
C GLU A 187 -11.96 9.29 5.91
N ARG A 188 -12.11 7.98 6.05
CA ARG A 188 -11.52 7.23 7.16
C ARG A 188 -10.00 7.32 7.17
N GLY A 189 -9.35 7.11 6.02
CA GLY A 189 -7.89 7.21 5.92
C GLY A 189 -7.36 8.61 6.25
N LEU A 190 -8.03 9.68 5.77
CA LEU A 190 -7.67 11.06 6.12
C LEU A 190 -7.90 11.36 7.61
N SER A 191 -8.94 10.78 8.23
CA SER A 191 -9.17 10.92 9.67
C SER A 191 -8.09 10.21 10.48
N ALA A 192 -7.65 9.02 10.07
CA ALA A 192 -6.54 8.32 10.72
C ALA A 192 -5.23 9.12 10.62
N LEU A 193 -4.96 9.74 9.47
CA LEU A 193 -3.82 10.62 9.25
C LEU A 193 -3.86 11.85 10.17
N ALA A 194 -5.02 12.50 10.29
CA ALA A 194 -5.21 13.67 11.15
C ALA A 194 -5.11 13.34 12.64
N ALA A 195 -5.30 12.09 13.04
CA ALA A 195 -5.18 11.61 14.42
C ALA A 195 -3.74 11.23 14.82
N LEU A 196 -2.77 11.28 13.89
CA LEU A 196 -1.37 11.02 14.21
C LEU A 196 -0.85 12.06 15.23
N PRO A 197 0.01 11.64 16.18
CA PRO A 197 0.60 12.58 17.14
C PRO A 197 1.39 13.66 16.40
N ALA A 198 1.24 14.90 16.86
CA ALA A 198 2.07 16.00 16.39
C ALA A 198 3.55 15.68 16.67
N SER A 199 4.41 15.92 15.70
CA SER A 199 5.86 15.63 15.75
C SER A 199 6.59 16.58 16.65
#